data_a3b760b5ffb2408c3126743999fd277d
#
_entry.id   a3b760b5ffb2408c3126743999fd277d
#
_cell.length_a   1.000
_cell.length_b   1.000
_cell.length_c   1.000
_cell.angle_alpha   90.00
_cell.angle_beta   90.00
_cell.angle_gamma   90.00
#
_symmetry.space_group_name_H-M   'P 1'
#
loop_
_entity.id
_entity.type
_entity.pdbx_description
1 polymer ?
#
loop_
_entity_poly.entity_id
_entity_poly.type
_entity_poly.pdbx_seq_one_letter_code
_entity_poly.pdbx_strand_id
1 'polypeptide(L)'
;MQRNFVTLSFTHYIIYMILFPEAKINIGLNVTRRREDGYHILQTLFYPINWCDALEILPMSDGKSADCISTSDNKVHWYQTGIIVDCDPELNLCVKAYRLLQERFPEMPAVEMHLEKQIPFGAGLGGGSSDGAHALLMLREMFNLDVTDNELEAIAARMGADCAFFCRCGNQLNTSNNNHKMQAQYCEGIGYELVPHTLSLNGKYIVVVKPPFGVSTREAYSGVHPQLPDVSLDMMLTRPLDEWKDCIYNDFEKSVFPLYPQLDMIKQTLYQRGAIYASMSGSGSALFGIFDQEQPDCAIWFDEKYNVRGHWALV
;
A
#
# COMPACT_ATOMS: atom_id res chain seq x y z
N MET A 1 -12.93 11.05 9.39
CA MET A 1 -12.41 10.90 10.77
C MET A 1 -11.24 11.86 10.92
N GLN A 2 -11.30 12.77 11.88
CA GLN A 2 -10.17 13.67 12.16
C GLN A 2 -9.03 12.82 12.72
N ARG A 3 -7.89 12.81 12.04
CA ARG A 3 -6.64 12.28 12.59
C ARG A 3 -6.13 13.30 13.60
N ASN A 4 -6.44 13.07 14.86
CA ASN A 4 -5.90 13.89 15.94
C ASN A 4 -4.49 13.39 16.24
N PHE A 5 -3.48 14.21 15.95
CA PHE A 5 -2.20 14.11 16.62
C PHE A 5 -2.46 14.44 18.09
N VAL A 6 -2.46 13.44 18.96
CA VAL A 6 -2.49 13.68 20.40
C VAL A 6 -1.06 13.94 20.84
N THR A 7 -0.67 15.22 20.81
CA THR A 7 0.58 15.67 21.44
C THR A 7 0.29 15.92 22.91
N LEU A 8 0.68 15.02 23.80
CA LEU A 8 0.70 15.26 25.24
C LEU A 8 2.09 15.76 25.64
N SER A 9 2.19 17.06 25.92
CA SER A 9 3.40 17.72 26.39
C SER A 9 3.47 17.68 27.92
N PHE A 10 4.46 16.94 28.45
CA PHE A 10 5.00 17.19 29.78
C PHE A 10 6.54 17.12 29.73
N THR A 11 7.20 18.01 30.37
CA THR A 11 8.61 18.38 30.59
C THR A 11 9.76 17.38 30.35
N HIS A 12 9.53 16.26 29.70
CA HIS A 12 10.42 15.42 28.90
C HIS A 12 9.56 14.96 27.72
N TYR A 13 9.85 15.46 26.51
CA TYR A 13 9.04 15.20 25.31
C TYR A 13 9.09 13.73 24.92
N ILE A 14 8.17 12.92 25.47
CA ILE A 14 7.88 11.61 24.89
C ILE A 14 6.83 11.87 23.82
N ILE A 15 7.24 11.84 22.55
CA ILE A 15 6.31 11.94 21.42
C ILE A 15 5.79 10.54 21.16
N TYR A 16 4.52 10.29 21.56
CA TYR A 16 3.78 9.11 21.13
C TYR A 16 3.24 9.38 19.73
N MET A 17 3.50 8.47 18.79
CA MET A 17 3.04 8.65 17.44
C MET A 17 2.33 7.39 16.96
N ILE A 18 1.06 7.54 16.58
CA ILE A 18 0.26 6.48 15.95
C ILE A 18 -0.21 7.00 14.59
N LEU A 19 0.06 6.22 13.53
CA LEU A 19 -0.48 6.46 12.20
C LEU A 19 -1.29 5.23 11.75
N PHE A 20 -2.10 5.46 10.73
CA PHE A 20 -2.93 4.43 10.11
C PHE A 20 -2.50 4.23 8.65
N PRO A 21 -1.47 3.39 8.39
CA PRO A 21 -1.01 3.10 7.04
C PRO A 21 -2.14 2.53 6.17
N GLU A 22 -2.46 3.22 5.09
CA GLU A 22 -3.56 2.85 4.19
C GLU A 22 -3.06 1.88 3.10
N ALA A 23 -3.97 1.03 2.62
CA ALA A 23 -3.75 0.22 1.42
C ALA A 23 -3.89 1.07 0.15
N LYS A 24 -3.48 0.50 -0.98
CA LYS A 24 -3.76 1.01 -2.34
C LYS A 24 -4.32 -0.08 -3.23
N ILE A 25 -4.98 0.33 -4.30
CA ILE A 25 -5.27 -0.51 -5.46
C ILE A 25 -4.56 0.03 -6.69
N ASN A 26 -4.37 -0.82 -7.70
CA ASN A 26 -3.91 -0.39 -9.01
C ASN A 26 -5.12 -0.31 -9.96
N ILE A 27 -5.47 0.88 -10.43
CA ILE A 27 -6.50 1.05 -11.46
C ILE A 27 -5.79 1.06 -12.81
N GLY A 28 -5.95 -0.04 -13.55
CA GLY A 28 -5.13 -0.34 -14.72
C GLY A 28 -3.66 -0.64 -14.36
N LEU A 29 -3.06 -1.54 -15.09
CA LEU A 29 -1.63 -1.82 -15.02
C LEU A 29 -1.17 -2.34 -16.38
N ASN A 30 -0.41 -1.53 -17.10
CA ASN A 30 0.18 -1.90 -18.39
C ASN A 30 1.67 -2.18 -18.22
N VAL A 31 2.14 -3.31 -18.71
CA VAL A 31 3.57 -3.63 -18.82
C VAL A 31 4.02 -3.25 -20.22
N THR A 32 4.61 -2.07 -20.38
CA THR A 32 4.81 -1.45 -21.69
C THR A 32 6.09 -1.88 -22.39
N ARG A 33 7.15 -2.16 -21.63
CA ARG A 33 8.46 -2.54 -22.17
C ARG A 33 9.30 -3.30 -21.15
N ARG A 34 10.12 -4.22 -21.62
CA ARG A 34 11.23 -4.82 -20.86
C ARG A 34 12.51 -4.02 -21.08
N ARG A 35 13.23 -3.72 -20.01
CA ARG A 35 14.53 -3.04 -20.03
C ARG A 35 15.68 -4.04 -20.20
N GLU A 36 16.84 -3.52 -20.56
CA GLU A 36 18.07 -4.33 -20.71
C GLU A 36 18.57 -4.89 -19.35
N ASP A 37 18.29 -4.19 -18.25
CA ASP A 37 18.61 -4.62 -16.88
C ASP A 37 17.63 -5.67 -16.32
N GLY A 38 16.64 -6.11 -17.14
CA GLY A 38 15.66 -7.12 -16.78
C GLY A 38 14.39 -6.59 -16.10
N TYR A 39 14.36 -5.31 -15.69
CA TYR A 39 13.16 -4.67 -15.16
C TYR A 39 12.16 -4.35 -16.27
N HIS A 40 10.92 -4.04 -15.85
CA HIS A 40 9.84 -3.68 -16.77
C HIS A 40 9.41 -2.23 -16.56
N ILE A 41 9.06 -1.57 -17.64
CA ILE A 41 8.39 -0.27 -17.61
C ILE A 41 6.90 -0.53 -17.46
N LEU A 42 6.30 0.15 -16.47
CA LEU A 42 4.89 0.04 -16.12
C LEU A 42 4.18 1.37 -16.31
N GLN A 43 2.86 1.30 -16.53
CA GLN A 43 1.94 2.41 -16.36
C GLN A 43 0.79 1.92 -15.48
N THR A 44 0.51 2.63 -14.39
CA THR A 44 -0.58 2.30 -13.46
C THR A 44 -1.04 3.53 -12.71
N LEU A 45 -2.29 3.54 -12.28
CA LEU A 45 -2.76 4.51 -11.31
C LEU A 45 -2.78 3.85 -9.92
N PHE A 46 -1.98 4.35 -8.98
CA PHE A 46 -2.11 4.02 -7.58
C PHE A 46 -3.26 4.83 -6.98
N TYR A 47 -4.25 4.14 -6.45
CA TYR A 47 -5.39 4.76 -5.78
C TYR A 47 -5.44 4.28 -4.31
N PRO A 48 -5.27 5.18 -3.34
CA PRO A 48 -5.32 4.81 -1.93
C PRO A 48 -6.74 4.45 -1.53
N ILE A 49 -6.88 3.48 -0.63
CA ILE A 49 -8.17 3.02 -0.13
C ILE A 49 -8.19 3.00 1.39
N ASN A 50 -9.36 3.21 1.98
CA ASN A 50 -9.57 3.30 3.42
C ASN A 50 -9.59 1.90 4.10
N TRP A 51 -8.57 1.09 3.84
CA TRP A 51 -8.24 -0.12 4.58
C TRP A 51 -6.87 0.07 5.19
N CYS A 52 -6.80 0.17 6.52
CA CYS A 52 -5.60 0.61 7.20
C CYS A 52 -5.09 -0.45 8.17
N ASP A 53 -3.78 -0.47 8.35
CA ASP A 53 -3.12 -1.00 9.53
C ASP A 53 -3.06 0.08 10.62
N ALA A 54 -2.55 -0.22 11.80
CA ALA A 54 -2.20 0.77 12.81
C ALA A 54 -0.75 0.55 13.23
N LEU A 55 0.07 1.59 13.10
CA LEU A 55 1.48 1.57 13.46
C LEU A 55 1.74 2.61 14.56
N GLU A 56 2.28 2.13 15.67
CA GLU A 56 2.78 2.97 16.76
C GLU A 56 4.30 2.85 16.87
N ILE A 57 4.98 3.97 17.05
CA ILE A 57 6.42 4.00 17.34
C ILE A 57 6.64 4.79 18.61
N LEU A 58 7.40 4.20 19.56
CA LEU A 58 7.73 4.76 20.84
C LEU A 58 9.24 4.79 21.05
N PRO A 59 9.79 5.74 21.82
CA PRO A 59 11.13 5.59 22.35
C PRO A 59 11.23 4.30 23.17
N MET A 60 12.34 3.59 23.05
CA MET A 60 12.54 2.34 23.82
C MET A 60 12.47 2.58 25.31
N SER A 61 11.69 1.78 26.01
CA SER A 61 11.59 1.75 27.46
C SER A 61 12.57 0.74 28.08
N ASP A 62 12.88 0.89 29.35
CA ASP A 62 13.83 0.01 30.08
C ASP A 62 13.29 -1.42 30.33
N GLY A 63 12.05 -1.73 29.95
CA GLY A 63 11.40 -3.02 30.16
C GLY A 63 11.12 -3.78 28.86
N LYS A 64 11.55 -5.04 28.77
CA LYS A 64 11.15 -5.94 27.66
C LYS A 64 9.86 -6.66 28.00
N SER A 65 8.87 -6.63 27.12
CA SER A 65 7.73 -7.55 27.16
C SER A 65 8.12 -8.93 26.64
N ALA A 66 7.44 -9.98 27.12
CA ALA A 66 7.68 -11.38 26.69
C ALA A 66 7.38 -11.61 25.20
N ASP A 67 6.51 -10.80 24.61
CA ASP A 67 6.06 -10.94 23.20
C ASP A 67 6.89 -10.09 22.21
N CYS A 68 8.04 -9.56 22.68
CA CYS A 68 8.90 -8.72 21.87
C CYS A 68 9.85 -9.54 21.00
N ILE A 69 9.90 -9.23 19.71
CA ILE A 69 10.96 -9.69 18.80
C ILE A 69 11.99 -8.55 18.68
N SER A 70 13.21 -8.78 19.19
CA SER A 70 14.26 -7.76 19.15
C SER A 70 15.19 -7.98 17.97
N THR A 71 15.65 -6.90 17.34
CA THR A 71 16.78 -6.95 16.40
C THR A 71 18.07 -7.36 17.11
N SER A 72 19.03 -7.88 16.38
CA SER A 72 20.27 -8.44 16.92
C SER A 72 21.11 -7.42 17.74
N ASP A 73 21.05 -6.14 17.39
CA ASP A 73 21.70 -5.02 18.08
C ASP A 73 20.81 -4.38 19.16
N ASN A 74 19.62 -4.92 19.37
CA ASN A 74 18.64 -4.41 20.35
C ASN A 74 18.23 -2.95 20.13
N LYS A 75 18.24 -2.47 18.88
CA LYS A 75 17.84 -1.09 18.52
C LYS A 75 16.37 -0.96 18.15
N VAL A 76 15.74 -2.05 17.72
CA VAL A 76 14.29 -2.09 17.43
C VAL A 76 13.67 -3.25 18.20
N HIS A 77 12.67 -2.97 19.01
CA HIS A 77 11.76 -3.93 19.58
C HIS A 77 10.48 -3.94 18.74
N TRP A 78 10.17 -5.10 18.16
CA TRP A 78 9.05 -5.29 17.26
C TRP A 78 7.93 -6.08 17.93
N TYR A 79 6.73 -5.54 17.88
CA TYR A 79 5.50 -6.17 18.35
C TYR A 79 4.48 -6.21 17.23
N GLN A 80 3.80 -7.32 17.06
CA GLN A 80 2.81 -7.50 16.01
C GLN A 80 1.56 -8.16 16.53
N THR A 81 0.41 -7.63 16.13
CA THR A 81 -0.93 -8.16 16.37
C THR A 81 -1.72 -8.22 15.07
N GLY A 82 -2.94 -8.79 15.09
CA GLY A 82 -3.75 -8.98 13.90
C GLY A 82 -3.22 -10.11 13.01
N ILE A 83 -3.02 -9.84 11.71
CA ILE A 83 -2.47 -10.81 10.76
C ILE A 83 -0.97 -10.95 11.02
N ILE A 84 -0.54 -12.10 11.49
CA ILE A 84 0.87 -12.35 11.78
C ILE A 84 1.65 -12.58 10.47
N VAL A 85 2.70 -11.79 10.27
CA VAL A 85 3.68 -11.97 9.19
C VAL A 85 4.91 -12.62 9.78
N ASP A 86 5.02 -13.94 9.58
CA ASP A 86 6.17 -14.72 10.06
C ASP A 86 7.36 -14.50 9.12
N CYS A 87 8.24 -13.58 9.50
CA CYS A 87 9.48 -13.29 8.78
C CYS A 87 10.57 -12.84 9.77
N ASP A 88 11.82 -12.92 9.33
CA ASP A 88 12.94 -12.31 10.05
C ASP A 88 12.63 -10.80 10.25
N PRO A 89 12.73 -10.26 11.47
CA PRO A 89 12.50 -8.84 11.74
C PRO A 89 13.27 -7.89 10.82
N GLU A 90 14.49 -8.24 10.43
CA GLU A 90 15.32 -7.43 9.53
C GLU A 90 14.75 -7.37 8.09
N LEU A 91 13.85 -8.28 7.72
CA LEU A 91 13.13 -8.25 6.45
C LEU A 91 11.85 -7.41 6.51
N ASN A 92 11.39 -7.05 7.72
CA ASN A 92 10.24 -6.20 7.91
C ASN A 92 10.54 -4.78 7.44
N LEU A 93 9.64 -4.19 6.63
CA LEU A 93 9.88 -2.87 6.04
C LEU A 93 9.91 -1.73 7.07
N CYS A 94 9.22 -1.86 8.21
CA CYS A 94 9.32 -0.88 9.30
C CYS A 94 10.72 -0.92 9.95
N VAL A 95 11.27 -2.11 10.18
CA VAL A 95 12.63 -2.27 10.69
C VAL A 95 13.64 -1.78 9.66
N LYS A 96 13.44 -2.12 8.38
CA LYS A 96 14.28 -1.62 7.28
C LYS A 96 14.26 -0.10 7.17
N ALA A 97 13.12 0.54 7.40
CA ALA A 97 13.01 2.00 7.47
C ALA A 97 13.92 2.60 8.55
N TYR A 98 13.90 2.00 9.76
CA TYR A 98 14.82 2.40 10.83
C TYR A 98 16.27 2.24 10.40
N ARG A 99 16.64 1.10 9.82
CA ARG A 99 18.03 0.83 9.36
C ARG A 99 18.52 1.85 8.34
N LEU A 100 17.69 2.18 7.36
CA LEU A 100 18.05 3.14 6.31
C LEU A 100 18.25 4.56 6.86
N LEU A 101 17.48 4.96 7.87
CA LEU A 101 17.70 6.23 8.56
C LEU A 101 18.94 6.16 9.47
N GLN A 102 19.17 5.04 10.16
CA GLN A 102 20.33 4.84 11.02
C GLN A 102 21.66 4.90 10.23
N GLU A 103 21.69 4.48 8.96
CA GLU A 103 22.85 4.65 8.08
C GLU A 103 23.30 6.12 7.99
N ARG A 104 22.34 7.04 7.96
CA ARG A 104 22.59 8.49 7.88
C ARG A 104 22.70 9.14 9.28
N PHE A 105 22.00 8.61 10.26
CA PHE A 105 21.95 9.12 11.64
C PHE A 105 22.32 8.01 12.63
N PRO A 106 23.63 7.68 12.78
CA PRO A 106 24.07 6.56 13.62
C PRO A 106 23.70 6.69 15.11
N GLU A 107 23.52 7.93 15.59
CA GLU A 107 23.13 8.25 16.98
C GLU A 107 21.61 8.17 17.22
N MET A 108 20.82 7.75 16.22
CA MET A 108 19.38 7.64 16.38
C MET A 108 19.04 6.67 17.52
N PRO A 109 18.17 7.09 18.48
CA PRO A 109 17.80 6.28 19.63
C PRO A 109 17.09 4.98 19.22
N ALA A 110 17.14 3.99 20.12
CA ALA A 110 16.40 2.75 19.97
C ALA A 110 14.89 2.99 20.14
N VAL A 111 14.07 2.17 19.48
CA VAL A 111 12.61 2.32 19.43
C VAL A 111 11.87 1.01 19.68
N GLU A 112 10.64 1.15 20.15
CA GLU A 112 9.62 0.10 20.14
C GLU A 112 8.63 0.41 19.00
N MET A 113 8.32 -0.60 18.18
CA MET A 113 7.36 -0.51 17.09
C MET A 113 6.25 -1.53 17.28
N HIS A 114 5.01 -1.08 17.27
CA HIS A 114 3.81 -1.91 17.43
C HIS A 114 2.99 -1.82 16.16
N LEU A 115 2.78 -2.95 15.47
CA LEU A 115 1.94 -3.03 14.28
C LEU A 115 0.71 -3.90 14.54
N GLU A 116 -0.48 -3.31 14.44
CA GLU A 116 -1.73 -4.03 14.27
C GLU A 116 -2.00 -4.21 12.78
N LYS A 117 -1.78 -5.43 12.27
CA LYS A 117 -1.89 -5.75 10.86
C LYS A 117 -3.30 -6.20 10.47
N GLN A 118 -3.97 -5.41 9.63
CA GLN A 118 -5.31 -5.68 9.09
C GLN A 118 -5.26 -5.92 7.57
N ILE A 119 -4.33 -5.26 6.86
CA ILE A 119 -4.17 -5.41 5.40
C ILE A 119 -3.42 -6.71 5.12
N PRO A 120 -3.99 -7.65 4.34
CA PRO A 120 -3.33 -8.90 4.01
C PRO A 120 -2.01 -8.68 3.25
N PHE A 121 -0.98 -9.43 3.61
CA PHE A 121 0.28 -9.40 2.89
C PHE A 121 0.24 -10.23 1.59
N GLY A 122 1.13 -9.93 0.64
CA GLY A 122 1.21 -10.64 -0.65
C GLY A 122 -0.09 -10.53 -1.47
N ALA A 123 -0.77 -9.40 -1.36
CA ALA A 123 -2.10 -9.19 -1.92
C ALA A 123 -2.14 -8.20 -3.10
N GLY A 124 -1.03 -7.53 -3.42
CA GLY A 124 -1.03 -6.43 -4.38
C GLY A 124 -1.61 -5.12 -3.83
N LEU A 125 -1.89 -5.05 -2.51
CA LEU A 125 -2.50 -3.90 -1.83
C LEU A 125 -1.48 -2.92 -1.22
N GLY A 126 -0.19 -3.21 -1.28
CA GLY A 126 0.87 -2.34 -0.79
C GLY A 126 0.96 -2.19 0.74
N GLY A 127 0.26 -3.01 1.54
CA GLY A 127 0.18 -2.82 2.99
C GLY A 127 1.53 -2.75 3.70
N GLY A 128 2.44 -3.71 3.46
CA GLY A 128 3.77 -3.68 4.07
C GLY A 128 4.62 -2.48 3.61
N SER A 129 4.46 -2.07 2.35
CA SER A 129 5.13 -0.87 1.82
C SER A 129 4.58 0.40 2.46
N SER A 130 3.29 0.44 2.74
CA SER A 130 2.64 1.52 3.48
C SER A 130 3.17 1.59 4.92
N ASP A 131 3.24 0.44 5.62
CA ASP A 131 3.79 0.37 6.97
C ASP A 131 5.22 0.93 7.03
N GLY A 132 6.09 0.46 6.12
CA GLY A 132 7.48 0.92 6.05
C GLY A 132 7.63 2.40 5.71
N ALA A 133 6.83 2.91 4.78
CA ALA A 133 6.83 4.33 4.43
C ALA A 133 6.36 5.22 5.59
N HIS A 134 5.30 4.79 6.29
CA HIS A 134 4.84 5.50 7.48
C HIS A 134 5.86 5.44 8.62
N ALA A 135 6.58 4.32 8.78
CA ALA A 135 7.69 4.23 9.73
C ALA A 135 8.79 5.27 9.43
N LEU A 136 9.17 5.47 8.14
CA LEU A 136 10.12 6.54 7.77
C LEU A 136 9.61 7.93 8.18
N LEU A 137 8.35 8.24 7.89
CA LEU A 137 7.72 9.51 8.24
C LEU A 137 7.72 9.73 9.75
N MET A 138 7.30 8.72 10.51
CA MET A 138 7.23 8.78 11.98
C MET A 138 8.60 8.97 12.61
N LEU A 139 9.59 8.22 12.17
CA LEU A 139 10.97 8.31 12.70
C LEU A 139 11.59 9.67 12.40
N ARG A 140 11.39 10.24 11.19
CA ARG A 140 11.84 11.59 10.84
C ARG A 140 11.26 12.61 11.81
N GLU A 141 9.94 12.60 12.02
CA GLU A 141 9.25 13.55 12.90
C GLU A 141 9.65 13.34 14.37
N MET A 142 9.65 12.08 14.86
CA MET A 142 9.96 11.73 16.24
C MET A 142 11.34 12.23 16.67
N PHE A 143 12.34 12.07 15.81
CA PHE A 143 13.72 12.44 16.11
C PHE A 143 14.15 13.76 15.48
N ASN A 144 13.20 14.49 14.86
CA ASN A 144 13.45 15.76 14.17
C ASN A 144 14.67 15.66 13.24
N LEU A 145 14.70 14.60 12.41
CA LEU A 145 15.82 14.33 11.53
C LEU A 145 15.86 15.33 10.37
N ASP A 146 17.05 15.83 10.07
CA ASP A 146 17.28 16.75 8.94
C ASP A 146 17.30 15.96 7.61
N VAL A 147 16.10 15.62 7.14
CA VAL A 147 15.82 14.90 5.90
C VAL A 147 14.67 15.58 5.19
N THR A 148 14.92 16.07 3.98
CA THR A 148 13.88 16.68 3.13
C THR A 148 12.91 15.63 2.61
N ASP A 149 11.72 16.05 2.18
CA ASP A 149 10.69 15.14 1.61
C ASP A 149 11.24 14.36 0.40
N ASN A 150 12.00 15.00 -0.48
CA ASN A 150 12.61 14.33 -1.64
C ASN A 150 13.67 13.29 -1.23
N GLU A 151 14.47 13.57 -0.22
CA GLU A 151 15.45 12.61 0.31
C GLU A 151 14.76 11.44 0.98
N LEU A 152 13.69 11.68 1.75
CA LEU A 152 12.91 10.64 2.39
C LEU A 152 12.22 9.73 1.37
N GLU A 153 11.68 10.30 0.30
CA GLU A 153 11.12 9.56 -0.82
C GLU A 153 12.19 8.70 -1.53
N ALA A 154 13.40 9.24 -1.71
CA ALA A 154 14.52 8.47 -2.27
C ALA A 154 14.94 7.30 -1.36
N ILE A 155 14.90 7.49 -0.04
CA ILE A 155 15.12 6.41 0.93
C ILE A 155 14.00 5.36 0.82
N ALA A 156 12.75 5.79 0.75
CA ALA A 156 11.60 4.89 0.57
C ALA A 156 11.71 4.07 -0.72
N ALA A 157 12.18 4.66 -1.81
CA ALA A 157 12.41 3.98 -3.08
C ALA A 157 13.41 2.81 -2.99
N ARG A 158 14.40 2.89 -2.08
CA ARG A 158 15.34 1.78 -1.78
C ARG A 158 14.63 0.59 -1.10
N MET A 159 13.48 0.81 -0.50
CA MET A 159 12.65 -0.24 0.11
C MET A 159 11.71 -0.88 -0.92
N GLY A 160 11.24 -0.13 -1.90
CA GLY A 160 10.37 -0.57 -2.98
C GLY A 160 9.60 0.59 -3.63
N ALA A 161 9.09 0.37 -4.84
CA ALA A 161 8.35 1.38 -5.60
C ALA A 161 7.09 1.86 -4.86
N ASP A 162 6.31 0.93 -4.31
CA ASP A 162 5.12 1.26 -3.53
C ASP A 162 5.46 2.07 -2.25
N CYS A 163 6.66 1.88 -1.66
CA CYS A 163 7.09 2.67 -0.49
C CYS A 163 7.28 4.15 -0.86
N ALA A 164 7.84 4.45 -2.05
CA ALA A 164 7.99 5.82 -2.52
C ALA A 164 6.61 6.51 -2.70
N PHE A 165 5.63 5.78 -3.26
CA PHE A 165 4.25 6.26 -3.37
C PHE A 165 3.66 6.64 -2.01
N PHE A 166 3.71 5.74 -1.03
CA PHE A 166 3.16 6.01 0.30
C PHE A 166 3.91 7.11 1.04
N CYS A 167 5.23 7.19 0.89
CA CYS A 167 6.04 8.24 1.49
C CYS A 167 5.65 9.62 0.92
N ARG A 168 5.52 9.75 -0.40
CA ARG A 168 5.06 10.99 -1.06
C ARG A 168 3.68 11.40 -0.60
N CYS A 169 2.73 10.47 -0.57
CA CYS A 169 1.38 10.74 -0.10
C CYS A 169 1.36 11.16 1.37
N GLY A 170 2.14 10.50 2.22
CA GLY A 170 2.23 10.83 3.65
C GLY A 170 2.87 12.20 3.91
N ASN A 171 3.88 12.61 3.14
CA ASN A 171 4.48 13.95 3.22
C ASN A 171 3.45 15.05 2.91
N GLN A 172 2.55 14.82 1.96
CA GLN A 172 1.49 15.78 1.61
C GLN A 172 0.48 15.99 2.75
N LEU A 173 0.34 15.01 3.66
CA LEU A 173 -0.55 15.14 4.83
C LEU A 173 -0.03 16.13 5.88
N ASN A 174 1.28 16.39 5.90
CA ASN A 174 1.93 17.29 6.86
C ASN A 174 1.93 18.77 6.41
N THR A 175 1.50 19.08 5.18
CA THR A 175 1.38 20.46 4.73
C THR A 175 0.12 21.10 5.30
N SER A 176 0.22 22.36 5.72
CA SER A 176 -0.78 23.15 6.48
C SER A 176 -2.16 23.37 5.80
N ASN A 177 -2.39 22.76 4.66
CA ASN A 177 -3.68 22.76 4.00
C ASN A 177 -4.51 21.59 4.52
N ASN A 178 -5.59 21.86 5.23
CA ASN A 178 -6.53 20.96 5.91
C ASN A 178 -7.18 19.83 5.07
N ASN A 179 -6.62 19.44 3.94
CA ASN A 179 -7.06 18.29 3.14
C ASN A 179 -6.12 17.10 3.37
N HIS A 180 -6.33 16.42 4.49
CA HIS A 180 -5.59 15.22 4.93
C HIS A 180 -5.97 13.96 4.15
N LYS A 181 -5.90 13.97 2.82
CA LYS A 181 -6.25 12.81 2.00
C LYS A 181 -5.09 12.42 1.11
N MET A 182 -4.78 11.13 1.12
CA MET A 182 -3.84 10.59 0.14
C MET A 182 -4.42 10.78 -1.27
N GLN A 183 -3.65 11.39 -2.15
CA GLN A 183 -4.04 11.62 -3.53
C GLN A 183 -3.61 10.48 -4.42
N ALA A 184 -4.46 10.11 -5.40
CA ALA A 184 -4.09 9.17 -6.44
C ALA A 184 -2.83 9.66 -7.19
N GLN A 185 -1.95 8.72 -7.55
CA GLN A 185 -0.72 9.01 -8.28
C GLN A 185 -0.66 8.16 -9.54
N TYR A 186 -0.52 8.80 -10.69
CA TYR A 186 -0.14 8.10 -11.90
C TYR A 186 1.33 7.74 -11.83
N CYS A 187 1.63 6.49 -12.08
CA CYS A 187 2.97 5.94 -12.00
C CYS A 187 3.41 5.46 -13.38
N GLU A 188 4.58 5.90 -13.80
CA GLU A 188 5.24 5.45 -15.02
C GLU A 188 6.67 4.98 -14.72
N GLY A 189 7.31 4.36 -15.68
CA GLY A 189 8.68 3.88 -15.53
C GLY A 189 8.77 2.57 -14.74
N ILE A 190 9.76 2.47 -13.87
CA ILE A 190 9.97 1.30 -13.00
C ILE A 190 9.27 1.45 -11.64
N GLY A 191 8.29 2.33 -11.55
CA GLY A 191 7.49 2.53 -10.34
C GLY A 191 7.85 3.77 -9.52
N TYR A 192 8.74 4.64 -9.99
CA TYR A 192 9.21 5.82 -9.24
C TYR A 192 8.77 7.16 -9.85
N GLU A 193 8.36 7.18 -11.11
CA GLU A 193 7.89 8.40 -11.76
C GLU A 193 6.43 8.61 -11.40
N LEU A 194 6.21 9.24 -10.25
CA LEU A 194 4.88 9.48 -9.67
C LEU A 194 4.42 10.89 -10.00
N VAL A 195 3.22 11.02 -10.56
CA VAL A 195 2.58 12.31 -10.86
C VAL A 195 1.20 12.33 -10.18
N PRO A 196 0.87 13.38 -9.40
CA PRO A 196 -0.46 13.52 -8.83
C PRO A 196 -1.54 13.44 -9.90
N HIS A 197 -2.58 12.66 -9.65
CA HIS A 197 -3.69 12.46 -10.56
C HIS A 197 -5.00 12.93 -9.96
N THR A 198 -5.84 13.58 -10.77
CA THR A 198 -7.09 14.21 -10.30
C THR A 198 -8.28 13.25 -10.25
N LEU A 199 -8.10 11.96 -10.57
CA LEU A 199 -9.17 10.99 -10.48
C LEU A 199 -9.77 10.97 -9.08
N SER A 200 -11.09 11.10 -9.01
CA SER A 200 -11.86 10.97 -7.79
C SER A 200 -12.95 9.92 -7.98
N LEU A 201 -13.02 8.97 -7.06
CA LEU A 201 -14.09 7.99 -6.94
C LEU A 201 -15.10 8.40 -5.85
N ASN A 202 -15.26 9.70 -5.62
CA ASN A 202 -16.20 10.23 -4.64
C ASN A 202 -17.61 9.64 -4.84
N GLY A 203 -18.23 9.21 -3.73
CA GLY A 203 -19.55 8.60 -3.75
C GLY A 203 -19.59 7.18 -4.30
N LYS A 204 -18.44 6.59 -4.60
CA LYS A 204 -18.34 5.17 -4.99
C LYS A 204 -17.98 4.30 -3.77
N TYR A 205 -18.39 3.06 -3.84
CA TYR A 205 -18.06 2.03 -2.86
C TYR A 205 -17.10 1.02 -3.48
N ILE A 206 -16.09 0.59 -2.71
CA ILE A 206 -15.09 -0.38 -3.16
C ILE A 206 -15.23 -1.65 -2.33
N VAL A 207 -15.31 -2.80 -2.99
CA VAL A 207 -15.17 -4.11 -2.36
C VAL A 207 -13.85 -4.71 -2.78
N VAL A 208 -13.03 -5.11 -1.82
CA VAL A 208 -11.76 -5.81 -2.04
C VAL A 208 -11.89 -7.25 -1.57
N VAL A 209 -11.45 -8.19 -2.39
CA VAL A 209 -11.49 -9.63 -2.13
C VAL A 209 -10.07 -10.19 -2.21
N LYS A 210 -9.54 -10.70 -1.09
CA LYS A 210 -8.26 -11.39 -1.03
C LYS A 210 -8.48 -12.87 -0.79
N PRO A 211 -8.20 -13.75 -1.77
CA PRO A 211 -8.27 -15.20 -1.57
C PRO A 211 -7.18 -15.69 -0.59
N PRO A 212 -7.32 -16.91 -0.04
CA PRO A 212 -6.40 -17.43 0.98
C PRO A 212 -5.01 -17.83 0.46
N PHE A 213 -4.73 -17.56 -0.81
CA PHE A 213 -3.42 -17.81 -1.44
C PHE A 213 -2.82 -16.53 -1.98
N GLY A 214 -1.50 -16.49 -2.15
CA GLY A 214 -0.77 -15.41 -2.79
C GLY A 214 -0.37 -15.77 -4.22
N VAL A 215 0.01 -14.75 -5.00
CA VAL A 215 0.68 -14.87 -6.30
C VAL A 215 2.04 -14.20 -6.17
N SER A 216 3.10 -14.90 -6.56
CA SER A 216 4.41 -14.28 -6.54
C SER A 216 4.56 -13.30 -7.70
N THR A 217 5.23 -12.17 -7.46
CA THR A 217 5.54 -11.20 -8.51
C THR A 217 6.28 -11.84 -9.68
N ARG A 218 7.15 -12.83 -9.41
CA ARG A 218 7.84 -13.60 -10.45
C ARG A 218 6.87 -14.35 -11.36
N GLU A 219 5.86 -15.01 -10.80
CA GLU A 219 4.83 -15.71 -11.59
C GLU A 219 4.02 -14.74 -12.43
N ALA A 220 3.61 -13.60 -11.84
CA ALA A 220 2.88 -12.56 -12.58
C ALA A 220 3.65 -12.08 -13.81
N TYR A 221 4.96 -11.79 -13.67
CA TYR A 221 5.80 -11.35 -14.79
C TYR A 221 6.14 -12.45 -15.80
N SER A 222 6.12 -13.74 -15.41
CA SER A 222 6.61 -14.84 -16.26
C SER A 222 5.82 -15.04 -17.56
N GLY A 223 4.53 -14.68 -17.56
CA GLY A 223 3.65 -14.82 -18.72
C GLY A 223 3.28 -13.48 -19.39
N VAL A 224 3.89 -12.38 -18.96
CA VAL A 224 3.60 -11.06 -19.53
C VAL A 224 4.34 -10.84 -20.84
N HIS A 225 3.62 -10.35 -21.84
CA HIS A 225 4.15 -9.88 -23.11
C HIS A 225 4.08 -8.34 -23.13
N PRO A 226 5.21 -7.65 -22.83
CA PRO A 226 5.24 -6.19 -22.77
C PRO A 226 4.81 -5.57 -24.10
N GLN A 227 3.83 -4.67 -24.05
CA GLN A 227 3.31 -3.97 -25.20
C GLN A 227 2.88 -2.56 -24.84
N LEU A 228 3.33 -1.57 -25.61
CA LEU A 228 2.84 -0.21 -25.49
C LEU A 228 1.36 -0.17 -25.96
N PRO A 229 0.42 0.31 -25.12
CA PRO A 229 -0.97 0.44 -25.54
C PRO A 229 -1.13 1.55 -26.58
N ASP A 230 -2.09 1.40 -27.50
CA ASP A 230 -2.40 2.41 -28.52
C ASP A 230 -2.90 3.73 -27.90
N VAL A 231 -3.59 3.64 -26.75
CA VAL A 231 -4.07 4.78 -25.97
C VAL A 231 -3.47 4.67 -24.57
N SER A 232 -2.89 5.76 -24.07
CA SER A 232 -2.29 5.78 -22.72
C SER A 232 -3.35 5.52 -21.64
N LEU A 233 -2.92 4.90 -20.56
CA LEU A 233 -3.81 4.68 -19.40
C LEU A 233 -4.37 5.99 -18.84
N ASP A 234 -3.57 7.05 -18.80
CA ASP A 234 -4.00 8.38 -18.36
C ASP A 234 -5.19 8.91 -19.19
N MET A 235 -5.15 8.74 -20.50
CA MET A 235 -6.28 9.09 -21.37
C MET A 235 -7.49 8.18 -21.18
N MET A 236 -7.29 6.88 -20.92
CA MET A 236 -8.40 5.96 -20.64
C MET A 236 -9.12 6.31 -19.33
N LEU A 237 -8.37 6.75 -18.32
CA LEU A 237 -8.91 7.16 -17.03
C LEU A 237 -9.82 8.42 -17.10
N THR A 238 -9.75 9.20 -18.18
CA THR A 238 -10.68 10.34 -18.40
C THR A 238 -12.05 9.91 -18.90
N ARG A 239 -12.24 8.66 -19.32
CA ARG A 239 -13.52 8.13 -19.79
C ARG A 239 -14.49 7.90 -18.64
N PRO A 240 -15.80 7.86 -18.90
CA PRO A 240 -16.78 7.44 -17.92
C PRO A 240 -16.43 6.08 -17.28
N LEU A 241 -16.69 5.93 -15.98
CA LEU A 241 -16.32 4.75 -15.21
C LEU A 241 -16.93 3.45 -15.75
N ASP A 242 -18.13 3.50 -16.33
CA ASP A 242 -18.82 2.37 -16.93
C ASP A 242 -18.18 1.87 -18.25
N GLU A 243 -17.34 2.68 -18.89
CA GLU A 243 -16.56 2.30 -20.06
C GLU A 243 -15.23 1.61 -19.68
N TRP A 244 -14.76 1.73 -18.43
CA TRP A 244 -13.44 1.21 -18.02
C TRP A 244 -13.30 -0.29 -18.16
N LYS A 245 -14.38 -1.05 -17.97
CA LYS A 245 -14.39 -2.51 -18.14
C LYS A 245 -13.95 -2.98 -19.53
N ASP A 246 -14.11 -2.12 -20.55
CA ASP A 246 -13.84 -2.42 -21.94
C ASP A 246 -12.48 -1.88 -22.42
N CYS A 247 -11.79 -1.06 -21.61
CA CYS A 247 -10.55 -0.41 -22.04
C CYS A 247 -9.43 -0.37 -20.98
N ILE A 248 -9.72 -0.52 -19.69
CA ILE A 248 -8.70 -0.49 -18.63
C ILE A 248 -8.51 -1.90 -18.07
N TYR A 249 -7.31 -2.44 -18.25
CA TYR A 249 -6.96 -3.80 -17.84
C TYR A 249 -5.73 -3.81 -16.93
N ASN A 250 -5.54 -4.93 -16.22
CA ASN A 250 -4.29 -5.26 -15.58
C ASN A 250 -3.62 -6.37 -16.39
N ASP A 251 -2.47 -6.08 -17.00
CA ASP A 251 -1.78 -7.04 -17.87
C ASP A 251 -1.37 -8.33 -17.17
N PHE A 252 -1.19 -8.30 -15.84
CA PHE A 252 -0.92 -9.51 -15.08
C PHE A 252 -2.12 -10.47 -15.04
N GLU A 253 -3.35 -10.02 -15.26
CA GLU A 253 -4.50 -10.92 -15.33
C GLU A 253 -4.34 -11.97 -16.43
N LYS A 254 -3.73 -11.57 -17.58
CA LYS A 254 -3.48 -12.47 -18.71
C LYS A 254 -2.52 -13.61 -18.35
N SER A 255 -1.56 -13.38 -17.46
CA SER A 255 -0.57 -14.37 -17.04
C SER A 255 -1.02 -15.14 -15.80
N VAL A 256 -1.75 -14.49 -14.89
CA VAL A 256 -2.09 -15.03 -13.58
C VAL A 256 -3.38 -15.86 -13.60
N PHE A 257 -4.43 -15.40 -14.30
CA PHE A 257 -5.72 -16.10 -14.29
C PHE A 257 -5.67 -17.53 -14.88
N PRO A 258 -4.87 -17.82 -15.92
CA PRO A 258 -4.69 -19.22 -16.36
C PRO A 258 -4.05 -20.12 -15.30
N LEU A 259 -3.20 -19.58 -14.44
CA LEU A 259 -2.55 -20.33 -13.35
C LEU A 259 -3.47 -20.45 -12.12
N TYR A 260 -4.32 -19.45 -11.90
CA TYR A 260 -5.21 -19.31 -10.75
C TYR A 260 -6.64 -18.98 -11.21
N PRO A 261 -7.39 -19.93 -11.82
CA PRO A 261 -8.73 -19.65 -12.37
C PRO A 261 -9.73 -19.08 -11.35
N GLN A 262 -9.49 -19.31 -10.05
CA GLN A 262 -10.31 -18.76 -8.97
C GLN A 262 -10.32 -17.23 -8.97
N LEU A 263 -9.24 -16.57 -9.45
CA LEU A 263 -9.18 -15.11 -9.53
C LEU A 263 -10.13 -14.56 -10.59
N ASP A 264 -10.22 -15.22 -11.75
CA ASP A 264 -11.22 -14.86 -12.76
C ASP A 264 -12.66 -15.05 -12.22
N MET A 265 -12.91 -16.15 -11.50
CA MET A 265 -14.21 -16.36 -10.87
C MET A 265 -14.57 -15.25 -9.88
N ILE A 266 -13.62 -14.76 -9.09
CA ILE A 266 -13.83 -13.61 -8.19
C ILE A 266 -14.20 -12.37 -9.00
N LYS A 267 -13.46 -12.08 -10.07
CA LYS A 267 -13.74 -10.92 -10.95
C LYS A 267 -15.14 -10.99 -11.55
N GLN A 268 -15.52 -12.16 -12.07
CA GLN A 268 -16.86 -12.38 -12.61
C GLN A 268 -17.95 -12.23 -11.53
N THR A 269 -17.69 -12.73 -10.31
CA THR A 269 -18.61 -12.56 -9.19
C THR A 269 -18.82 -11.08 -8.85
N LEU A 270 -17.76 -10.29 -8.81
CA LEU A 270 -17.87 -8.83 -8.58
C LEU A 270 -18.76 -8.17 -9.64
N TYR A 271 -18.59 -8.49 -10.92
CA TYR A 271 -19.46 -7.98 -11.98
C TYR A 271 -20.91 -8.46 -11.83
N GLN A 272 -21.14 -9.73 -11.51
CA GLN A 272 -22.48 -10.28 -11.26
C GLN A 272 -23.19 -9.62 -10.07
N ARG A 273 -22.41 -9.13 -9.10
CA ARG A 273 -22.91 -8.35 -7.95
C ARG A 273 -23.10 -6.86 -8.26
N GLY A 274 -22.86 -6.43 -9.49
CA GLY A 274 -23.12 -5.07 -9.94
C GLY A 274 -21.91 -4.13 -9.89
N ALA A 275 -20.68 -4.65 -9.85
CA ALA A 275 -19.50 -3.81 -10.01
C ALA A 275 -19.53 -3.13 -11.38
N ILE A 276 -19.30 -1.81 -11.40
CA ILE A 276 -19.16 -1.03 -12.64
C ILE A 276 -17.81 -1.37 -13.28
N TYR A 277 -16.78 -1.51 -12.44
CA TYR A 277 -15.43 -1.92 -12.84
C TYR A 277 -14.86 -2.88 -11.82
N ALA A 278 -14.17 -3.93 -12.27
CA ALA A 278 -13.45 -4.85 -11.40
C ALA A 278 -12.11 -5.25 -12.03
N SER A 279 -11.07 -5.35 -11.20
CA SER A 279 -9.72 -5.68 -11.63
C SER A 279 -8.90 -6.31 -10.50
N MET A 280 -7.83 -7.00 -10.86
CA MET A 280 -6.80 -7.43 -9.92
C MET A 280 -5.91 -6.24 -9.54
N SER A 281 -5.51 -6.15 -8.27
CA SER A 281 -4.58 -5.12 -7.81
C SER A 281 -3.13 -5.60 -7.88
N GLY A 282 -2.28 -4.84 -8.58
CA GLY A 282 -0.87 -5.19 -8.75
C GLY A 282 -0.69 -6.57 -9.38
N SER A 283 0.24 -7.37 -8.86
CA SER A 283 0.45 -8.76 -9.25
C SER A 283 -0.52 -9.75 -8.61
N GLY A 284 -1.49 -9.27 -7.88
CA GLY A 284 -2.47 -10.08 -7.16
C GLY A 284 -1.96 -10.48 -5.75
N SER A 285 -2.70 -11.33 -5.08
CA SER A 285 -3.92 -12.03 -5.51
C SER A 285 -5.23 -11.28 -5.18
N ALA A 286 -5.19 -10.07 -4.63
CA ALA A 286 -6.43 -9.34 -4.36
C ALA A 286 -7.06 -8.79 -5.64
N LEU A 287 -8.40 -8.86 -5.69
CA LEU A 287 -9.22 -8.19 -6.68
C LEU A 287 -10.10 -7.14 -5.99
N PHE A 288 -10.50 -6.15 -6.75
CA PHE A 288 -11.44 -5.15 -6.28
C PHE A 288 -12.55 -4.89 -7.29
N GLY A 289 -13.70 -4.44 -6.78
CA GLY A 289 -14.81 -3.95 -7.58
C GLY A 289 -15.23 -2.58 -7.12
N ILE A 290 -15.60 -1.71 -8.05
CA ILE A 290 -16.13 -0.37 -7.81
C ILE A 290 -17.66 -0.40 -8.05
N PHE A 291 -18.43 0.13 -7.09
CA PHE A 291 -19.88 0.10 -7.07
C PHE A 291 -20.44 1.50 -6.85
N ASP A 292 -21.67 1.74 -7.32
CA ASP A 292 -22.39 2.99 -7.05
C ASP A 292 -22.95 3.09 -5.62
N GLN A 293 -23.13 1.94 -4.97
CA GLN A 293 -23.77 1.88 -3.65
C GLN A 293 -23.01 0.94 -2.72
N GLU A 294 -23.25 1.11 -1.43
CA GLU A 294 -22.76 0.24 -0.39
C GLU A 294 -23.19 -1.22 -0.64
N GLN A 295 -22.28 -2.13 -0.35
CA GLN A 295 -22.46 -3.58 -0.47
C GLN A 295 -22.38 -4.23 0.93
N PRO A 296 -23.43 -4.10 1.77
CA PRO A 296 -23.36 -4.52 3.18
C PRO A 296 -23.12 -6.02 3.35
N ASP A 297 -23.57 -6.83 2.38
CA ASP A 297 -23.45 -8.28 2.41
C ASP A 297 -22.20 -8.79 1.68
N CYS A 298 -21.25 -7.95 1.32
CA CYS A 298 -20.08 -8.36 0.53
C CYS A 298 -19.26 -9.47 1.22
N ALA A 299 -19.21 -9.48 2.55
CA ALA A 299 -18.47 -10.48 3.32
C ALA A 299 -18.95 -11.93 3.10
N ILE A 300 -20.22 -12.12 2.76
CA ILE A 300 -20.81 -13.46 2.54
C ILE A 300 -20.83 -13.91 1.07
N TRP A 301 -20.25 -13.13 0.16
CA TRP A 301 -20.19 -13.51 -1.25
C TRP A 301 -19.20 -14.63 -1.52
N PHE A 302 -18.27 -14.85 -0.60
CA PHE A 302 -17.21 -15.85 -0.69
C PHE A 302 -17.10 -16.64 0.61
N ASP A 303 -16.39 -17.76 0.58
CA ASP A 303 -16.10 -18.57 1.77
C ASP A 303 -15.39 -17.73 2.85
N GLU A 304 -15.58 -18.09 4.12
CA GLU A 304 -14.96 -17.40 5.29
C GLU A 304 -13.43 -17.28 5.23
N LYS A 305 -12.76 -18.17 4.47
CA LYS A 305 -11.31 -18.14 4.27
C LYS A 305 -10.82 -16.97 3.39
N TYR A 306 -11.76 -16.25 2.72
CA TYR A 306 -11.44 -15.07 1.94
C TYR A 306 -11.52 -13.83 2.82
N ASN A 307 -10.52 -12.95 2.72
CA ASN A 307 -10.62 -11.62 3.32
C ASN A 307 -11.42 -10.71 2.39
N VAL A 308 -12.63 -10.35 2.78
CA VAL A 308 -13.50 -9.46 2.02
C VAL A 308 -13.74 -8.20 2.82
N ARG A 309 -13.50 -7.04 2.21
CA ARG A 309 -13.71 -5.72 2.82
C ARG A 309 -14.42 -4.80 1.86
N GLY A 310 -15.51 -4.21 2.34
CA GLY A 310 -16.23 -3.15 1.64
C GLY A 310 -16.10 -1.82 2.37
N HIS A 311 -15.88 -0.73 1.64
CA HIS A 311 -15.76 0.60 2.20
C HIS A 311 -16.02 1.67 1.13
N TRP A 312 -16.38 2.86 1.55
CA TRP A 312 -16.47 4.00 0.66
C TRP A 312 -15.08 4.37 0.11
N ALA A 313 -15.03 4.69 -1.17
CA ALA A 313 -13.81 5.21 -1.76
C ALA A 313 -13.36 6.46 -1.01
N LEU A 314 -12.06 6.64 -0.88
CA LEU A 314 -11.50 7.84 -0.29
C LEU A 314 -11.92 9.07 -1.10
N VAL A 315 -12.50 10.04 -0.41
CA VAL A 315 -13.07 11.27 -0.98
C VAL A 315 -12.05 12.40 -0.93
#